data_1e142972b9990e391676aa66dca54a89
#
_entry.id   1e142972b9990e391676aa66dca54a89
#
_cell.length_a   1.000
_cell.length_b   1.000
_cell.length_c   1.000
_cell.angle_alpha   90.00
_cell.angle_beta   90.00
_cell.angle_gamma   90.00
#
_symmetry.space_group_name_H-M   'P 1'
#
loop_
_entity.id
_entity.type
_entity.pdbx_description
1 polymer ?
#
loop_
_entity_poly.entity_id
_entity_poly.type
_entity_poly.pdbx_seq_one_letter_code
_entity_poly.pdbx_strand_id
1 'polypeptide(L)'
;MNIGVCKLELRLPENQSLKGKRRVVKSIITRLRNEYNVSVAEIDNQGLWQLATLGITCVSNHRRHADETLSNVVRFVAQSYPDVELVSSEVETFPAF
;
A
#
# COMPACT_ATOMS: atom_id res chain seq x y z
N MET A 1 -1.15 -15.81 16.42
CA MET A 1 -1.57 -14.95 15.30
C MET A 1 -0.44 -14.02 14.94
N ASN A 2 -0.17 -13.85 13.67
CA ASN A 2 0.86 -12.94 13.19
C ASN A 2 0.21 -11.77 12.47
N ILE A 3 0.76 -10.58 12.68
CA ILE A 3 0.29 -9.36 12.04
C ILE A 3 1.39 -8.81 11.16
N GLY A 4 1.06 -8.52 9.91
CA GLY A 4 1.94 -7.80 9.02
C GLY A 4 1.45 -6.37 8.83
N VAL A 5 2.37 -5.42 8.85
CA VAL A 5 2.08 -4.02 8.56
C VAL A 5 3.05 -3.51 7.51
N CYS A 6 2.55 -2.66 6.64
CA CYS A 6 3.34 -2.09 5.56
C CYS A 6 2.97 -0.62 5.39
N LYS A 7 4.00 0.21 5.21
CA LYS A 7 3.81 1.62 4.88
C LYS A 7 4.45 1.86 3.52
N LEU A 8 3.66 2.37 2.58
CA LEU A 8 4.13 2.74 1.25
C LEU A 8 4.07 4.25 1.08
N GLU A 9 5.16 4.82 0.60
CA GLU A 9 5.17 6.21 0.17
C GLU A 9 5.25 6.26 -1.34
N LEU A 10 4.27 6.92 -1.97
CA LEU A 10 4.10 6.98 -3.41
C LEU A 10 4.21 8.43 -3.87
N ARG A 11 4.83 8.62 -5.03
CA ARG A 11 4.85 9.91 -5.70
C ARG A 11 4.18 9.79 -7.05
N LEU A 12 3.36 10.79 -7.36
CA LEU A 12 2.63 10.89 -8.62
C LEU A 12 3.11 12.15 -9.36
N PRO A 13 4.28 12.10 -10.02
CA PRO A 13 4.93 13.32 -10.51
C PRO A 13 4.15 14.04 -11.61
N GLU A 14 3.37 13.31 -12.41
CA GLU A 14 2.57 13.88 -13.49
C GLU A 14 1.19 14.37 -13.04
N ASN A 15 0.81 14.08 -11.81
CA ASN A 15 -0.51 14.45 -11.32
C ASN A 15 -0.55 15.91 -10.89
N GLN A 16 -1.59 16.64 -11.32
CA GLN A 16 -1.71 18.08 -11.10
C GLN A 16 -2.99 18.45 -10.35
N SER A 17 -3.67 17.51 -9.72
CA SER A 17 -4.87 17.81 -8.97
C SER A 17 -5.09 16.82 -7.84
N LEU A 18 -5.75 17.28 -6.78
CA LEU A 18 -6.15 16.41 -5.68
C LEU A 18 -7.19 15.37 -6.13
N LYS A 19 -8.07 15.76 -7.05
CA LYS A 19 -9.06 14.84 -7.64
C LYS A 19 -8.38 13.70 -8.40
N GLY A 20 -7.35 14.02 -9.18
CA GLY A 20 -6.57 13.01 -9.91
C GLY A 20 -5.85 12.06 -8.95
N LYS A 21 -5.24 12.58 -7.89
CA LYS A 21 -4.60 11.75 -6.88
C LYS A 21 -5.60 10.81 -6.20
N ARG A 22 -6.75 11.32 -5.79
CA ARG A 22 -7.78 10.51 -5.13
C ARG A 22 -8.25 9.36 -6.02
N ARG A 23 -8.35 9.60 -7.32
CA ARG A 23 -8.74 8.56 -8.30
C ARG A 23 -7.69 7.45 -8.34
N VAL A 24 -6.41 7.80 -8.42
CA VAL A 24 -5.31 6.82 -8.46
C VAL A 24 -5.25 6.05 -7.15
N VAL A 25 -5.28 6.74 -6.01
CA VAL A 25 -5.23 6.11 -4.69
C VAL A 25 -6.41 5.15 -4.49
N LYS A 26 -7.61 5.56 -4.88
CA LYS A 26 -8.80 4.70 -4.80
C LYS A 26 -8.65 3.44 -5.66
N SER A 27 -8.09 3.58 -6.86
CA SER A 27 -7.81 2.44 -7.73
C SER A 27 -6.84 1.46 -7.07
N ILE A 28 -5.74 1.97 -6.51
CA ILE A 28 -4.75 1.13 -5.82
C ILE A 28 -5.40 0.39 -4.65
N ILE A 29 -6.12 1.09 -3.80
CA ILE A 29 -6.77 0.51 -2.63
C ILE A 29 -7.76 -0.59 -3.04
N THR A 30 -8.60 -0.30 -4.02
CA THR A 30 -9.60 -1.27 -4.49
C THR A 30 -8.94 -2.52 -5.06
N ARG A 31 -7.91 -2.37 -5.89
CA ARG A 31 -7.22 -3.50 -6.49
C ARG A 31 -6.47 -4.33 -5.46
N LEU A 32 -5.83 -3.69 -4.48
CA LEU A 32 -5.16 -4.41 -3.41
C LEU A 32 -6.13 -5.25 -2.59
N ARG A 33 -7.30 -4.69 -2.26
CA ARG A 33 -8.34 -5.41 -1.52
C ARG A 33 -8.90 -6.59 -2.32
N ASN A 34 -9.00 -6.45 -3.64
CA ASN A 34 -9.51 -7.52 -4.49
C ASN A 34 -8.48 -8.65 -4.69
N GLU A 35 -7.20 -8.31 -4.76
CA GLU A 35 -6.13 -9.29 -5.03
C GLU A 35 -5.61 -9.96 -3.77
N TYR A 36 -5.64 -9.27 -2.64
CA TYR A 36 -5.02 -9.72 -1.40
C TYR A 36 -5.96 -9.55 -0.21
N ASN A 37 -5.81 -10.44 0.76
CA ASN A 37 -6.57 -10.33 2.01
C ASN A 37 -5.89 -9.32 2.94
N VAL A 38 -6.05 -8.05 2.63
CA VAL A 38 -5.43 -6.93 3.34
C VAL A 38 -6.43 -5.83 3.62
N SER A 39 -6.15 -5.07 4.68
CA SER A 39 -6.80 -3.81 4.95
C SER A 39 -5.87 -2.69 4.49
N VAL A 40 -6.40 -1.70 3.78
CA VAL A 40 -5.60 -0.61 3.18
C VAL A 40 -6.28 0.73 3.47
N ALA A 41 -5.47 1.73 3.82
CA ALA A 41 -5.95 3.09 3.99
C ALA A 41 -4.86 4.09 3.58
N GLU A 42 -5.29 5.25 3.11
CA GLU A 42 -4.39 6.40 2.99
C GLU A 42 -4.22 6.98 4.39
N ILE A 43 -2.99 6.99 4.91
CA ILE A 43 -2.72 7.31 6.31
C ILE A 43 -2.06 8.68 6.52
N ASP A 44 -1.54 9.31 5.48
CA ASP A 44 -0.90 10.61 5.55
C ASP A 44 -0.87 11.28 4.19
N ASN A 45 -0.58 12.57 4.15
CA ASN A 45 -0.42 13.37 2.93
C ASN A 45 -1.70 13.49 2.10
N GLN A 46 -2.88 13.35 2.73
CA GLN A 46 -4.17 13.35 2.04
C GLN A 46 -4.41 14.62 1.21
N GLY A 47 -3.93 15.77 1.68
CA GLY A 47 -4.11 17.04 0.99
C GLY A 47 -3.05 17.37 -0.07
N LEU A 48 -2.05 16.52 -0.27
CA LEU A 48 -0.99 16.75 -1.25
C LEU A 48 -1.33 16.07 -2.57
N TRP A 49 -1.03 16.77 -3.68
CA TRP A 49 -1.41 16.27 -5.02
C TRP A 49 -0.51 15.17 -5.53
N GLN A 50 0.76 15.20 -5.15
CA GLN A 50 1.79 14.34 -5.75
C GLN A 50 2.39 13.34 -4.78
N LEU A 51 1.89 13.30 -3.55
CA LEU A 51 2.33 12.35 -2.53
C LEU A 51 1.14 11.62 -1.95
N ALA A 52 1.30 10.31 -1.75
CA ALA A 52 0.33 9.48 -1.05
C ALA A 52 1.08 8.53 -0.12
N THR A 53 0.56 8.37 1.08
CA THR A 53 1.11 7.42 2.04
C THR A 53 0.02 6.41 2.38
N LEU A 54 0.28 5.14 2.08
CA LEU A 54 -0.67 4.06 2.33
C LEU A 54 -0.21 3.20 3.50
N GLY A 55 -1.14 2.86 4.37
CA GLY A 55 -0.96 1.85 5.39
C GLY A 55 -1.68 0.58 4.98
N ILE A 56 -1.02 -0.56 5.12
CA ILE A 56 -1.55 -1.86 4.72
C ILE A 56 -1.29 -2.83 5.86
N THR A 57 -2.29 -3.66 6.18
CA THR A 57 -2.13 -4.67 7.22
C THR A 57 -2.77 -5.98 6.82
N CYS A 58 -2.21 -7.07 7.31
CA CYS A 58 -2.78 -8.41 7.17
C CYS A 58 -2.57 -9.21 8.44
N VAL A 59 -3.38 -10.25 8.59
CA VAL A 59 -3.22 -11.24 9.66
C VAL A 59 -2.96 -12.59 9.04
N SER A 60 -2.19 -13.43 9.72
CA SER A 60 -1.92 -14.79 9.30
C SER A 60 -1.60 -15.67 10.50
N ASN A 61 -1.84 -16.97 10.36
CA ASN A 61 -1.38 -17.96 11.33
C ASN A 61 0.12 -18.27 11.17
N HIS A 62 0.75 -17.82 10.06
CA HIS A 62 2.18 -18.01 9.82
C HIS A 62 2.82 -16.67 9.47
N ARG A 63 3.93 -16.34 10.15
CA ARG A 63 4.70 -15.13 9.90
C ARG A 63 5.18 -15.05 8.46
N ARG A 64 5.68 -16.16 7.92
CA ARG A 64 6.16 -16.24 6.55
C ARG A 64 5.09 -15.87 5.54
N HIS A 65 3.86 -16.33 5.75
CA HIS A 65 2.75 -16.01 4.86
C HIS A 65 2.41 -14.51 4.91
N ALA A 66 2.45 -13.89 6.10
CA ALA A 66 2.26 -12.44 6.22
C ALA A 66 3.35 -11.68 5.46
N ASP A 67 4.61 -12.08 5.60
CA ASP A 67 5.73 -11.48 4.87
C ASP A 67 5.55 -11.60 3.35
N GLU A 68 5.17 -12.79 2.87
CA GLU A 68 4.94 -13.02 1.45
C GLU A 68 3.80 -12.19 0.90
N THR A 69 2.69 -12.09 1.63
CA THR A 69 1.56 -11.25 1.24
C THR A 69 1.98 -9.80 1.06
N LEU A 70 2.68 -9.24 2.03
CA LEU A 70 3.13 -7.85 1.95
C LEU A 70 4.19 -7.62 0.88
N SER A 71 5.10 -8.56 0.67
CA SER A 71 6.07 -8.48 -0.43
C SER A 71 5.37 -8.47 -1.78
N ASN A 72 4.34 -9.28 -1.96
CA ASN A 72 3.55 -9.30 -3.17
C ASN A 72 2.76 -8.00 -3.38
N VAL A 73 2.23 -7.42 -2.30
CA VAL A 73 1.55 -6.12 -2.33
C VAL A 73 2.50 -5.03 -2.82
N VAL A 74 3.71 -4.95 -2.26
CA VAL A 74 4.71 -3.96 -2.65
C VAL A 74 5.05 -4.10 -4.14
N ARG A 75 5.31 -5.33 -4.58
CA ARG A 75 5.64 -5.61 -5.99
C ARG A 75 4.49 -5.24 -6.92
N PHE A 76 3.27 -5.58 -6.54
CA PHE A 76 2.07 -5.25 -7.32
C PHE A 76 1.96 -3.75 -7.56
N VAL A 77 2.10 -2.94 -6.50
CA VAL A 77 2.03 -1.48 -6.61
C VAL A 77 3.15 -0.95 -7.49
N ALA A 78 4.38 -1.43 -7.29
CA ALA A 78 5.54 -0.99 -8.05
C ALA A 78 5.43 -1.30 -9.55
N GLN A 79 4.77 -2.38 -9.92
CA GLN A 79 4.72 -2.87 -11.30
C GLN A 79 3.45 -2.48 -12.05
N SER A 80 2.36 -2.19 -11.35
CA SER A 80 1.03 -2.03 -11.97
C SER A 80 0.68 -0.59 -12.31
N TYR A 81 1.44 0.37 -11.85
CA TYR A 81 1.14 1.79 -12.02
C TYR A 81 2.38 2.52 -12.55
N PRO A 82 2.56 2.60 -13.88
CA PRO A 82 3.77 3.17 -14.46
C PRO A 82 3.98 4.66 -14.14
N ASP A 83 2.89 5.39 -13.88
CA ASP A 83 2.95 6.82 -13.55
C ASP A 83 3.10 7.08 -12.04
N VAL A 84 3.23 6.04 -11.25
CA VAL A 84 3.41 6.13 -9.80
C VAL A 84 4.79 5.63 -9.43
N GLU A 85 5.54 6.45 -8.70
CA GLU A 85 6.84 6.06 -8.16
C GLU A 85 6.68 5.55 -6.74
N LEU A 86 7.20 4.35 -6.48
CA LEU A 86 7.34 3.85 -5.11
C LEU A 86 8.60 4.48 -4.51
N VAL A 87 8.40 5.45 -3.62
CA VAL A 87 9.50 6.18 -2.98
C VAL A 87 10.13 5.34 -1.87
N SER A 88 9.30 4.74 -1.04
CA SER A 88 9.77 3.88 0.06
C SER A 88 8.73 2.86 0.44
N SER A 89 9.19 1.75 0.99
CA SER A 89 8.34 0.72 1.59
C SER A 89 8.95 0.26 2.90
N GLU A 90 8.13 0.17 3.93
CA GLU A 90 8.52 -0.38 5.22
C GLU A 90 7.58 -1.52 5.55
N VAL A 91 8.13 -2.67 5.95
CA VAL A 91 7.36 -3.86 6.30
C VAL A 91 7.82 -4.39 7.64
N GLU A 92 6.86 -4.66 8.51
CA GLU A 92 7.11 -5.32 9.79
C GLU A 92 6.11 -6.44 9.98
N THR A 93 6.56 -7.54 10.56
CA THR A 93 5.71 -8.66 10.96
C THR A 93 6.01 -9.02 12.40
N PHE A 94 4.97 -9.26 13.17
CA PHE A 94 5.15 -9.57 14.58
C PHE A 94 4.04 -10.50 15.07
N PRO A 95 4.33 -11.33 16.09
CA PRO A 95 3.32 -12.18 16.69
C PRO A 95 2.43 -11.36 17.63
N ALA A 96 1.13 -11.70 17.67
CA ALA A 96 0.16 -11.16 18.61
C ALA A 96 -0.72 -12.32 19.10
N PHE A 97 -0.94 -12.39 20.40
CA PHE A 97 -1.73 -13.45 21.04
C PHE A 97 -1.20 -14.85 20.71
#